data_26be8365df77bada9215dfdcd81b9f8a
#
_entry.id   26be8365df77bada9215dfdcd81b9f8a
#
_cell.length_a   1.000
_cell.length_b   1.000
_cell.length_c   1.000
_cell.angle_alpha   90.00
_cell.angle_beta   90.00
_cell.angle_gamma   90.00
#
_symmetry.space_group_name_H-M   'P 1'
#
loop_
_entity.id
_entity.type
_entity.pdbx_description
1 polymer ?
#
loop_
_entity_poly.entity_id
_entity_poly.type
_entity_poly.pdbx_seq_one_letter_code
_entity_poly.pdbx_strand_id
1 'polypeptide(L)'
;MAATLQDFAPDVLGNFLEQESQKELLRFTTAGSVDDGKSTLIGRLLHDCQAVYEDQLASVKRSPVNRSGKEIDFSLLTDGLRAEREQGITIDVAYRYFSTPRRKFIIADTPGHEQYTRNMATGASTADLAIILLDATKGVLAQTRRHAYIASLLGIPHLVAAINKMDLVGYDQSVFARLRADFLSLAEGLGEALVKCIPISALEGDNIVQRSSHTPWYSGPTLLEYLESVAIQPTLESNALRFPVQSVIRPDATFRGFAGRIASGAIRAGDTVLALPSGQRAQVQSIVTFDGDLDAAGKGESIVLKLAEEIDLSRGDMLVSPDAAPQVSLRFTATVVWLHAVALQLNRTYLAKHAGRYVKSQVRKIRHRVDVNSLAEHEASELAMNEIGLIEIETVQPLFLDAYTFNRTTGSLILIDPVTNATVGAAMVREPARRPTGLEAMIDGDERPLSLQSIVDARIHRRGHKAAIFSLTGNRQPAEVLERTLHDRGFETVLVSHHEIAPPARKAFYETLIRMGVVVLSWAQRPIRLKDKGLFGQVAGHFYFEFSRSSDTGYLSEALATAEKLRTGGDTTEKVRD
;
A
#
# COMPACT_ATOMS: atom_id res chain seq x y z
N MET A 1 -33.22 2.79 -35.44
CA MET A 1 -33.55 1.36 -35.31
C MET A 1 -32.48 0.72 -34.49
N ALA A 2 -32.78 0.31 -33.26
CA ALA A 2 -31.85 -0.48 -32.46
C ALA A 2 -31.86 -1.92 -33.00
N ALA A 3 -30.74 -2.33 -33.58
CA ALA A 3 -30.55 -3.74 -33.95
C ALA A 3 -30.63 -4.58 -32.70
N THR A 4 -31.49 -5.56 -32.68
CA THR A 4 -31.57 -6.54 -31.59
C THR A 4 -30.40 -7.53 -31.71
N LEU A 5 -29.91 -8.04 -30.58
CA LEU A 5 -28.81 -9.02 -30.50
C LEU A 5 -29.01 -10.26 -31.39
N GLN A 6 -30.25 -10.50 -31.91
CA GLN A 6 -30.60 -11.60 -32.80
C GLN A 6 -30.19 -11.36 -34.27
N ASP A 7 -29.79 -10.14 -34.64
CA ASP A 7 -29.46 -9.78 -36.04
C ASP A 7 -27.98 -9.97 -36.41
N PHE A 8 -27.13 -10.38 -35.46
CA PHE A 8 -25.70 -10.63 -35.69
C PHE A 8 -25.42 -12.12 -35.89
N ALA A 9 -24.65 -12.43 -36.94
CA ALA A 9 -24.11 -13.79 -37.11
C ALA A 9 -23.26 -14.17 -35.86
N PRO A 10 -23.33 -15.41 -35.37
CA PRO A 10 -22.62 -15.86 -34.15
C PRO A 10 -21.13 -15.51 -34.14
N ASP A 11 -20.47 -15.59 -35.27
CA ASP A 11 -19.05 -15.26 -35.43
C ASP A 11 -18.74 -13.75 -35.25
N VAL A 12 -19.66 -12.88 -35.63
CA VAL A 12 -19.49 -11.41 -35.48
C VAL A 12 -19.63 -11.03 -34.01
N LEU A 13 -20.59 -11.61 -33.31
CA LEU A 13 -20.79 -11.37 -31.89
C LEU A 13 -19.63 -11.95 -31.06
N GLY A 14 -19.14 -13.14 -31.40
CA GLY A 14 -17.98 -13.77 -30.76
C GLY A 14 -16.72 -12.90 -30.88
N ASN A 15 -16.39 -12.47 -32.10
CA ASN A 15 -15.25 -11.58 -32.37
C ASN A 15 -15.39 -10.22 -31.65
N PHE A 16 -16.59 -9.66 -31.60
CA PHE A 16 -16.83 -8.40 -30.88
C PHE A 16 -16.61 -8.57 -29.37
N LEU A 17 -17.15 -9.64 -28.76
CA LEU A 17 -16.98 -9.91 -27.33
C LEU A 17 -15.51 -10.18 -26.99
N GLU A 18 -14.79 -10.88 -27.86
CA GLU A 18 -13.36 -11.15 -27.69
C GLU A 18 -12.55 -9.85 -27.78
N GLN A 19 -12.79 -9.00 -28.77
CA GLN A 19 -12.17 -7.67 -28.85
C GLN A 19 -12.49 -6.80 -27.64
N GLU A 20 -13.76 -6.81 -27.19
CA GLU A 20 -14.16 -6.09 -25.99
C GLU A 20 -13.46 -6.62 -24.73
N SER A 21 -13.25 -7.95 -24.61
CA SER A 21 -12.58 -8.54 -23.46
C SER A 21 -11.09 -8.19 -23.37
N GLN A 22 -10.44 -7.94 -24.52
CA GLN A 22 -9.02 -7.61 -24.61
C GLN A 22 -8.70 -6.13 -24.38
N LYS A 23 -9.71 -5.24 -24.40
CA LYS A 23 -9.48 -3.82 -24.13
C LYS A 23 -8.99 -3.57 -22.72
N GLU A 24 -7.89 -2.84 -22.60
CA GLU A 24 -7.41 -2.38 -21.29
C GLU A 24 -8.45 -1.48 -20.59
N LEU A 25 -8.48 -1.54 -19.28
CA LEU A 25 -9.35 -0.74 -18.43
C LEU A 25 -8.54 0.33 -17.70
N LEU A 26 -8.82 1.62 -17.97
CA LEU A 26 -8.28 2.74 -17.21
C LEU A 26 -9.32 3.25 -16.21
N ARG A 27 -8.94 3.30 -14.94
CA ARG A 27 -9.72 3.94 -13.88
C ARG A 27 -9.15 5.33 -13.62
N PHE A 28 -9.96 6.36 -13.73
CA PHE A 28 -9.50 7.69 -13.39
C PHE A 28 -10.49 8.43 -12.50
N THR A 29 -9.96 9.34 -11.70
CA THR A 29 -10.77 10.22 -10.86
C THR A 29 -10.66 11.67 -11.33
N THR A 30 -11.71 12.45 -11.12
CA THR A 30 -11.69 13.90 -11.30
C THR A 30 -11.64 14.57 -9.93
N ALA A 31 -10.76 15.55 -9.76
CA ALA A 31 -10.62 16.32 -8.54
C ALA A 31 -10.39 17.80 -8.88
N GLY A 32 -10.65 18.69 -7.95
CA GLY A 32 -10.55 20.15 -8.12
C GLY A 32 -11.51 20.84 -7.19
N SER A 33 -11.42 22.16 -7.10
CA SER A 33 -12.29 22.96 -6.24
C SER A 33 -13.74 22.96 -6.72
N VAL A 34 -14.63 23.49 -5.89
CA VAL A 34 -16.01 23.75 -6.30
C VAL A 34 -15.99 24.73 -7.47
N ASP A 35 -16.86 24.54 -8.43
CA ASP A 35 -17.00 25.35 -9.66
C ASP A 35 -15.82 25.30 -10.64
N ASP A 36 -14.83 24.42 -10.46
CA ASP A 36 -13.76 24.21 -11.45
C ASP A 36 -14.27 23.51 -12.73
N GLY A 37 -15.50 22.99 -12.72
CA GLY A 37 -16.16 22.40 -13.90
C GLY A 37 -15.98 20.88 -14.02
N LYS A 38 -15.81 20.15 -12.89
CA LYS A 38 -15.68 18.67 -12.87
C LYS A 38 -16.86 17.97 -13.54
N SER A 39 -18.07 18.23 -13.06
CA SER A 39 -19.29 17.62 -13.60
C SER A 39 -19.52 18.00 -15.06
N THR A 40 -19.19 19.25 -15.43
CA THR A 40 -19.25 19.71 -16.84
C THR A 40 -18.28 18.92 -17.72
N LEU A 41 -17.04 18.72 -17.27
CA LEU A 41 -16.03 17.94 -17.98
C LEU A 41 -16.47 16.49 -18.20
N ILE A 42 -16.95 15.84 -17.15
CA ILE A 42 -17.41 14.44 -17.24
C ILE A 42 -18.62 14.33 -18.16
N GLY A 43 -19.62 15.19 -17.99
CA GLY A 43 -20.79 15.21 -18.85
C GLY A 43 -20.45 15.48 -20.31
N ARG A 44 -19.50 16.39 -20.56
CA ARG A 44 -18.99 16.67 -21.90
C ARG A 44 -18.26 15.47 -22.50
N LEU A 45 -17.39 14.84 -21.75
CA LEU A 45 -16.64 13.66 -22.21
C LEU A 45 -17.60 12.51 -22.56
N LEU A 46 -18.59 12.24 -21.69
CA LEU A 46 -19.60 11.20 -21.94
C LEU A 46 -20.46 11.51 -23.17
N HIS A 47 -20.85 12.77 -23.36
CA HIS A 47 -21.62 13.20 -24.50
C HIS A 47 -20.83 13.05 -25.81
N ASP A 48 -19.62 13.57 -25.87
CA ASP A 48 -18.80 13.58 -27.07
C ASP A 48 -18.28 12.19 -27.46
N CYS A 49 -18.15 11.27 -26.46
CA CYS A 49 -17.89 9.86 -26.69
C CYS A 49 -19.16 9.02 -26.97
N GLN A 50 -20.32 9.67 -27.16
CA GLN A 50 -21.61 8.99 -27.42
C GLN A 50 -22.00 7.95 -26.35
N ALA A 51 -21.58 8.16 -25.11
CA ALA A 51 -21.85 7.26 -23.98
C ALA A 51 -23.13 7.62 -23.19
N VAL A 52 -23.92 8.56 -23.67
CA VAL A 52 -25.18 9.02 -23.07
C VAL A 52 -26.35 8.61 -23.95
N TYR A 53 -27.38 8.01 -23.35
CA TYR A 53 -28.58 7.61 -24.06
C TYR A 53 -29.43 8.82 -24.48
N GLU A 54 -30.14 8.70 -25.61
CA GLU A 54 -30.98 9.78 -26.19
C GLU A 54 -32.07 10.25 -25.22
N ASP A 55 -32.67 9.35 -24.43
CA ASP A 55 -33.69 9.69 -23.44
C ASP A 55 -33.12 10.54 -22.29
N GLN A 56 -31.88 10.25 -21.85
CA GLN A 56 -31.19 11.05 -20.86
C GLN A 56 -30.87 12.44 -21.39
N LEU A 57 -30.38 12.55 -22.63
CA LEU A 57 -30.16 13.84 -23.30
C LEU A 57 -31.44 14.65 -23.44
N ALA A 58 -32.53 14.00 -23.82
CA ALA A 58 -33.85 14.63 -23.93
C ALA A 58 -34.37 15.12 -22.57
N SER A 59 -34.11 14.39 -21.50
CA SER A 59 -34.46 14.76 -20.13
C SER A 59 -33.68 16.01 -19.67
N VAL A 60 -32.37 16.06 -19.92
CA VAL A 60 -31.53 17.21 -19.57
C VAL A 60 -31.92 18.47 -20.35
N LYS A 61 -32.20 18.36 -21.66
CA LYS A 61 -32.67 19.49 -22.49
C LYS A 61 -34.00 20.09 -22.00
N ARG A 62 -34.87 19.28 -21.40
CA ARG A 62 -36.17 19.71 -20.83
C ARG A 62 -36.09 20.19 -19.39
N SER A 63 -34.94 20.07 -18.75
CA SER A 63 -34.81 20.42 -17.36
C SER A 63 -34.96 21.92 -17.12
N PRO A 64 -35.83 22.33 -16.17
CA PRO A 64 -36.00 23.74 -15.80
C PRO A 64 -34.79 24.28 -15.02
N VAL A 65 -33.86 23.44 -14.63
CA VAL A 65 -32.65 23.75 -13.85
C VAL A 65 -31.46 24.04 -14.74
N ASN A 66 -31.61 24.05 -16.08
CA ASN A 66 -30.54 24.38 -17.02
C ASN A 66 -30.01 25.79 -16.76
N ARG A 67 -28.84 25.90 -16.14
CA ARG A 67 -28.18 27.16 -15.72
C ARG A 67 -27.14 27.62 -16.75
N SER A 68 -26.77 26.78 -17.71
CA SER A 68 -25.68 27.09 -18.65
C SER A 68 -26.01 28.16 -19.70
N GLY A 69 -27.29 28.50 -19.86
CA GLY A 69 -27.74 29.37 -20.94
C GLY A 69 -27.59 28.75 -22.34
N LYS A 70 -27.10 27.51 -22.42
CA LYS A 70 -26.92 26.72 -23.63
C LYS A 70 -27.97 25.61 -23.73
N GLU A 71 -28.04 24.97 -24.90
CA GLU A 71 -29.00 23.90 -25.17
C GLU A 71 -28.89 22.72 -24.24
N ILE A 72 -27.65 22.42 -23.76
CA ILE A 72 -27.37 21.31 -22.86
C ILE A 72 -26.48 21.79 -21.69
N ASP A 73 -26.95 21.58 -20.48
CA ASP A 73 -26.11 21.69 -19.28
C ASP A 73 -25.50 20.32 -18.95
N PHE A 74 -24.22 20.15 -19.29
CA PHE A 74 -23.51 18.87 -19.14
C PHE A 74 -23.37 18.42 -17.70
N SER A 75 -23.43 19.32 -16.70
CA SER A 75 -23.35 18.97 -15.28
C SER A 75 -24.54 18.11 -14.86
N LEU A 76 -25.72 18.35 -15.45
CA LEU A 76 -26.93 17.58 -15.15
C LEU A 76 -26.87 16.11 -15.59
N LEU A 77 -25.93 15.76 -16.48
CA LEU A 77 -25.70 14.36 -16.88
C LEU A 77 -25.03 13.54 -15.78
N THR A 78 -24.32 14.20 -14.86
CA THR A 78 -23.55 13.55 -13.80
C THR A 78 -24.27 13.55 -12.46
N ASP A 79 -25.11 14.55 -12.17
CA ASP A 79 -25.79 14.71 -10.90
C ASP A 79 -26.87 13.63 -10.69
N GLY A 80 -26.54 12.62 -9.90
CA GLY A 80 -27.40 11.45 -9.64
C GLY A 80 -28.41 11.68 -8.52
N LEU A 81 -27.99 12.34 -7.44
CA LEU A 81 -28.81 12.55 -6.26
C LEU A 81 -29.67 13.82 -6.39
N ARG A 82 -30.86 13.79 -5.82
CA ARG A 82 -31.74 14.97 -5.79
C ARG A 82 -31.05 16.14 -5.06
N ALA A 83 -30.36 15.84 -3.96
CA ALA A 83 -29.61 16.84 -3.18
C ALA A 83 -28.47 17.48 -3.98
N GLU A 84 -27.78 16.72 -4.82
CA GLU A 84 -26.74 17.22 -5.73
C GLU A 84 -27.31 18.22 -6.74
N ARG A 85 -28.44 17.87 -7.35
CA ARG A 85 -29.14 18.75 -8.30
C ARG A 85 -29.67 20.03 -7.67
N GLU A 86 -30.17 19.96 -6.44
CA GLU A 86 -30.68 21.12 -5.69
C GLU A 86 -29.55 22.04 -5.26
N GLN A 87 -28.43 21.48 -4.81
CA GLN A 87 -27.26 22.23 -4.31
C GLN A 87 -26.25 22.60 -5.41
N GLY A 88 -26.23 21.86 -6.51
CA GLY A 88 -25.27 22.04 -7.61
C GLY A 88 -23.85 21.61 -7.24
N ILE A 89 -23.70 20.64 -6.30
CA ILE A 89 -22.42 20.08 -5.86
C ILE A 89 -22.47 18.56 -5.85
N THR A 90 -21.37 17.91 -6.19
CA THR A 90 -21.19 16.46 -5.98
C THR A 90 -21.01 16.19 -4.50
N ILE A 91 -21.76 15.27 -3.93
CA ILE A 91 -21.74 14.91 -2.50
C ILE A 91 -21.06 13.55 -2.31
N ASP A 92 -21.43 12.55 -3.10
CA ASP A 92 -20.90 11.18 -3.00
C ASP A 92 -20.09 10.81 -4.24
N VAL A 93 -19.37 9.69 -4.19
CA VAL A 93 -18.62 9.19 -5.35
C VAL A 93 -19.59 8.53 -6.32
N ALA A 94 -19.64 9.05 -7.54
CA ALA A 94 -20.40 8.44 -8.62
C ALA A 94 -19.45 7.78 -9.62
N TYR A 95 -19.70 6.50 -9.93
CA TYR A 95 -18.94 5.79 -10.96
C TYR A 95 -19.69 5.85 -12.30
N ARG A 96 -18.96 6.25 -13.34
CA ARG A 96 -19.45 6.30 -14.71
C ARG A 96 -18.56 5.44 -15.60
N TYR A 97 -19.17 4.83 -16.59
CA TYR A 97 -18.52 3.88 -17.48
C TYR A 97 -18.67 4.33 -18.90
N PHE A 98 -17.61 4.29 -19.68
CA PHE A 98 -17.68 4.45 -21.13
C PHE A 98 -16.55 3.66 -21.79
N SER A 99 -16.66 3.46 -23.09
CA SER A 99 -15.69 2.72 -23.88
C SER A 99 -15.46 3.45 -25.18
N THR A 100 -14.21 3.44 -25.63
CA THR A 100 -13.85 3.81 -26.99
C THR A 100 -13.40 2.56 -27.77
N PRO A 101 -13.15 2.66 -29.07
CA PRO A 101 -12.57 1.54 -29.81
C PRO A 101 -11.23 1.02 -29.21
N ARG A 102 -10.48 1.88 -28.50
CA ARG A 102 -9.15 1.58 -27.98
C ARG A 102 -9.13 1.08 -26.53
N ARG A 103 -10.01 1.62 -25.67
CA ARG A 103 -9.90 1.40 -24.21
C ARG A 103 -11.26 1.51 -23.52
N LYS A 104 -11.41 0.81 -22.39
CA LYS A 104 -12.52 0.97 -21.44
C LYS A 104 -12.13 1.94 -20.34
N PHE A 105 -13.11 2.67 -19.83
CA PHE A 105 -12.91 3.68 -18.80
C PHE A 105 -13.90 3.55 -17.66
N ILE A 106 -13.41 3.73 -16.44
CA ILE A 106 -14.22 3.97 -15.26
C ILE A 106 -13.85 5.35 -14.72
N ILE A 107 -14.81 6.25 -14.64
CA ILE A 107 -14.68 7.56 -14.02
C ILE A 107 -15.16 7.46 -12.58
N ALA A 108 -14.34 7.86 -11.62
CA ALA A 108 -14.77 8.15 -10.26
C ALA A 108 -14.98 9.68 -10.17
N ASP A 109 -16.24 10.11 -10.27
CA ASP A 109 -16.59 11.53 -10.03
C ASP A 109 -16.55 11.78 -8.53
N THR A 110 -15.69 12.71 -8.10
CA THR A 110 -15.45 12.96 -6.68
C THR A 110 -15.82 14.40 -6.31
N PRO A 111 -16.37 14.61 -5.10
CA PRO A 111 -16.75 15.93 -4.64
C PRO A 111 -15.55 16.88 -4.52
N GLY A 112 -15.77 18.15 -4.86
CA GLY A 112 -14.76 19.21 -4.72
C GLY A 112 -14.78 19.93 -3.39
N HIS A 113 -15.82 19.76 -2.59
CA HIS A 113 -15.99 20.47 -1.31
C HIS A 113 -15.16 19.82 -0.20
N GLU A 114 -14.54 20.64 0.63
CA GLU A 114 -13.64 20.17 1.71
C GLU A 114 -14.29 19.17 2.65
N GLN A 115 -15.57 19.34 2.99
CA GLN A 115 -16.31 18.44 3.89
C GLN A 115 -16.43 17.01 3.33
N TYR A 116 -16.26 16.82 2.02
CA TYR A 116 -16.39 15.53 1.35
C TYR A 116 -15.04 14.92 0.92
N THR A 117 -13.93 15.38 1.51
CA THR A 117 -12.58 14.84 1.22
C THR A 117 -12.51 13.31 1.39
N ARG A 118 -13.32 12.72 2.31
CA ARG A 118 -13.47 11.28 2.47
C ARG A 118 -13.90 10.60 1.16
N ASN A 119 -14.90 11.16 0.52
CA ASN A 119 -15.45 10.60 -0.72
C ASN A 119 -14.44 10.76 -1.86
N MET A 120 -13.73 11.91 -1.90
CA MET A 120 -12.59 12.09 -2.83
C MET A 120 -11.51 11.02 -2.65
N ALA A 121 -11.06 10.78 -1.41
CA ALA A 121 -10.05 9.77 -1.13
C ALA A 121 -10.55 8.35 -1.50
N THR A 122 -11.84 8.06 -1.29
CA THR A 122 -12.45 6.79 -1.67
C THR A 122 -12.43 6.58 -3.19
N GLY A 123 -12.87 7.56 -3.97
CA GLY A 123 -12.87 7.48 -5.44
C GLY A 123 -11.45 7.39 -6.00
N ALA A 124 -10.51 8.16 -5.44
CA ALA A 124 -9.13 8.19 -5.89
C ALA A 124 -8.34 6.91 -5.53
N SER A 125 -8.74 6.16 -4.49
CA SER A 125 -7.99 4.99 -4.00
C SER A 125 -7.88 3.84 -5.00
N THR A 126 -8.79 3.78 -5.98
CA THR A 126 -8.81 2.75 -7.03
C THR A 126 -8.39 3.28 -8.40
N ALA A 127 -8.03 4.56 -8.49
CA ALA A 127 -7.69 5.21 -9.75
C ALA A 127 -6.24 4.96 -10.17
N ASP A 128 -6.06 4.82 -11.48
CA ASP A 128 -4.75 4.72 -12.15
C ASP A 128 -4.25 6.10 -12.58
N LEU A 129 -5.19 7.08 -12.72
CA LEU A 129 -4.92 8.45 -13.15
C LEU A 129 -5.85 9.41 -12.41
N ALA A 130 -5.35 10.60 -12.05
CA ALA A 130 -6.17 11.68 -11.51
C ALA A 130 -6.16 12.89 -12.43
N ILE A 131 -7.35 13.38 -12.79
CA ILE A 131 -7.53 14.65 -13.50
C ILE A 131 -7.80 15.73 -12.44
N ILE A 132 -6.83 16.61 -12.27
CA ILE A 132 -6.94 17.76 -11.36
C ILE A 132 -7.36 18.96 -12.19
N LEU A 133 -8.58 19.46 -11.98
CA LEU A 133 -9.09 20.64 -12.68
C LEU A 133 -8.57 21.90 -12.01
N LEU A 134 -8.18 22.85 -12.84
CA LEU A 134 -7.79 24.21 -12.45
C LEU A 134 -8.63 25.21 -13.24
N ASP A 135 -9.28 26.12 -12.55
CA ASP A 135 -9.94 27.26 -13.20
C ASP A 135 -8.89 28.28 -13.67
N ALA A 136 -8.82 28.53 -14.97
CA ALA A 136 -7.85 29.45 -15.59
C ALA A 136 -7.93 30.89 -15.02
N THR A 137 -9.09 31.28 -14.48
CA THR A 137 -9.30 32.60 -13.88
C THR A 137 -8.84 32.68 -12.43
N LYS A 138 -8.79 31.53 -11.70
CA LYS A 138 -8.50 31.48 -10.25
C LYS A 138 -7.10 30.95 -9.93
N GLY A 139 -6.56 30.08 -10.79
CA GLY A 139 -5.24 29.48 -10.60
C GLY A 139 -5.22 28.29 -9.62
N VAL A 140 -4.05 28.01 -9.04
CA VAL A 140 -3.82 26.88 -8.13
C VAL A 140 -4.29 27.23 -6.72
N LEU A 141 -5.46 26.76 -6.33
CA LEU A 141 -6.07 26.99 -5.02
C LEU A 141 -5.58 25.99 -3.97
N ALA A 142 -5.81 26.28 -2.68
CA ALA A 142 -5.49 25.39 -1.56
C ALA A 142 -6.15 24.00 -1.70
N GLN A 143 -7.40 23.97 -2.20
CA GLN A 143 -8.10 22.71 -2.43
C GLN A 143 -7.49 21.90 -3.59
N THR A 144 -7.03 22.56 -4.65
CA THR A 144 -6.29 21.93 -5.75
C THR A 144 -5.01 21.28 -5.25
N ARG A 145 -4.26 21.98 -4.38
CA ARG A 145 -3.05 21.46 -3.72
C ARG A 145 -3.35 20.22 -2.88
N ARG A 146 -4.39 20.29 -2.04
CA ARG A 146 -4.85 19.16 -1.21
C ARG A 146 -5.22 17.95 -2.04
N HIS A 147 -5.97 18.12 -3.11
CA HIS A 147 -6.38 17.03 -3.98
C HIS A 147 -5.19 16.39 -4.71
N ALA A 148 -4.27 17.20 -5.23
CA ALA A 148 -3.04 16.70 -5.84
C ALA A 148 -2.18 15.92 -4.83
N TYR A 149 -2.06 16.43 -3.60
CA TYR A 149 -1.33 15.75 -2.54
C TYR A 149 -1.98 14.41 -2.13
N ILE A 150 -3.30 14.37 -1.96
CA ILE A 150 -4.02 13.13 -1.66
C ILE A 150 -3.87 12.12 -2.80
N ALA A 151 -3.98 12.55 -4.05
CA ALA A 151 -3.77 11.68 -5.22
C ALA A 151 -2.37 11.08 -5.22
N SER A 152 -1.35 11.89 -4.92
CA SER A 152 0.04 11.42 -4.77
C SER A 152 0.20 10.45 -3.59
N LEU A 153 -0.35 10.75 -2.41
CA LEU A 153 -0.32 9.85 -1.25
C LEU A 153 -0.95 8.48 -1.54
N LEU A 154 -2.03 8.48 -2.33
CA LEU A 154 -2.68 7.27 -2.80
C LEU A 154 -1.89 6.56 -3.91
N GLY A 155 -0.72 7.08 -4.26
CA GLY A 155 0.20 6.47 -5.21
C GLY A 155 -0.30 6.51 -6.65
N ILE A 156 -1.17 7.45 -7.03
CA ILE A 156 -1.63 7.58 -8.42
C ILE A 156 -0.46 8.04 -9.28
N PRO A 157 -0.03 7.22 -10.28
CA PRO A 157 1.18 7.51 -11.02
C PRO A 157 1.03 8.62 -12.06
N HIS A 158 -0.20 8.92 -12.50
CA HIS A 158 -0.48 9.88 -13.55
C HIS A 158 -1.37 11.01 -13.03
N LEU A 159 -0.89 12.25 -13.10
CA LEU A 159 -1.64 13.46 -12.79
C LEU A 159 -1.85 14.28 -14.05
N VAL A 160 -3.10 14.54 -14.40
CA VAL A 160 -3.45 15.46 -15.50
C VAL A 160 -3.95 16.76 -14.89
N ALA A 161 -3.19 17.83 -15.07
CA ALA A 161 -3.66 19.19 -14.77
C ALA A 161 -4.51 19.70 -15.94
N ALA A 162 -5.82 19.58 -15.83
CA ALA A 162 -6.76 20.11 -16.81
C ALA A 162 -7.03 21.59 -16.50
N ILE A 163 -6.33 22.49 -17.23
CA ILE A 163 -6.50 23.93 -17.07
C ILE A 163 -7.75 24.33 -17.82
N ASN A 164 -8.85 24.40 -17.08
CA ASN A 164 -10.21 24.58 -17.61
C ASN A 164 -10.63 26.04 -17.66
N LYS A 165 -11.70 26.32 -18.41
CA LYS A 165 -12.26 27.64 -18.65
C LYS A 165 -11.30 28.55 -19.40
N MET A 166 -10.53 27.98 -20.32
CA MET A 166 -9.65 28.76 -21.19
C MET A 166 -10.41 29.77 -22.07
N ASP A 167 -11.69 29.52 -22.36
CA ASP A 167 -12.61 30.41 -23.01
C ASP A 167 -12.78 31.75 -22.27
N LEU A 168 -12.82 31.73 -20.92
CA LEU A 168 -12.98 32.93 -20.10
C LEU A 168 -11.73 33.83 -20.06
N VAL A 169 -10.58 33.28 -20.42
CA VAL A 169 -9.31 34.01 -20.49
C VAL A 169 -8.83 34.21 -21.93
N GLY A 170 -9.74 34.05 -22.89
CA GLY A 170 -9.47 34.27 -24.33
C GLY A 170 -8.42 33.30 -24.89
N TYR A 171 -8.28 32.10 -24.34
CA TYR A 171 -7.31 31.08 -24.75
C TYR A 171 -5.85 31.56 -24.72
N ASP A 172 -5.53 32.47 -23.79
CA ASP A 172 -4.21 33.09 -23.68
C ASP A 172 -3.15 32.06 -23.31
N GLN A 173 -2.13 31.94 -24.19
CA GLN A 173 -0.97 31.07 -23.97
C GLN A 173 -0.18 31.43 -22.72
N SER A 174 -0.08 32.71 -22.37
CA SER A 174 0.68 33.17 -21.19
C SER A 174 0.03 32.74 -19.88
N VAL A 175 -1.31 32.76 -19.83
CA VAL A 175 -2.08 32.25 -18.68
C VAL A 175 -1.84 30.75 -18.51
N PHE A 176 -1.94 29.98 -19.60
CA PHE A 176 -1.64 28.55 -19.57
C PHE A 176 -0.21 28.27 -19.11
N ALA A 177 0.79 28.97 -19.67
CA ALA A 177 2.20 28.75 -19.31
C ALA A 177 2.47 29.04 -17.85
N ARG A 178 1.90 30.09 -17.27
CA ARG A 178 2.00 30.43 -15.87
C ARG A 178 1.39 29.33 -14.98
N LEU A 179 0.14 28.95 -15.24
CA LEU A 179 -0.56 27.94 -14.43
C LEU A 179 0.08 26.55 -14.54
N ARG A 180 0.61 26.23 -15.72
CA ARG A 180 1.42 25.03 -15.91
C ARG A 180 2.68 25.05 -15.03
N ALA A 181 3.40 26.19 -15.00
CA ALA A 181 4.59 26.32 -14.15
C ALA A 181 4.24 26.20 -12.67
N ASP A 182 3.17 26.87 -12.22
CA ASP A 182 2.68 26.82 -10.84
C ASP A 182 2.32 25.38 -10.41
N PHE A 183 1.64 24.63 -11.28
CA PHE A 183 1.26 23.25 -10.99
C PHE A 183 2.46 22.29 -11.03
N LEU A 184 3.40 22.47 -11.97
CA LEU A 184 4.61 21.66 -12.02
C LEU A 184 5.48 21.87 -10.78
N SER A 185 5.62 23.12 -10.31
CA SER A 185 6.33 23.44 -9.06
C SER A 185 5.65 22.77 -7.85
N LEU A 186 4.32 22.74 -7.79
CA LEU A 186 3.61 21.96 -6.78
C LEU A 186 3.95 20.46 -6.90
N ALA A 187 3.96 19.93 -8.11
CA ALA A 187 4.14 18.50 -8.37
C ALA A 187 5.55 18.01 -8.03
N GLU A 188 6.59 18.85 -8.09
CA GLU A 188 7.95 18.52 -7.63
C GLU A 188 7.98 18.06 -6.17
N GLY A 189 7.09 18.58 -5.32
CA GLY A 189 6.94 18.16 -3.93
C GLY A 189 6.05 16.93 -3.71
N LEU A 190 5.41 16.40 -4.76
CA LEU A 190 4.46 15.29 -4.68
C LEU A 190 5.06 13.90 -5.00
N GLY A 191 6.37 13.82 -5.24
CA GLY A 191 7.05 12.56 -5.58
C GLY A 191 7.12 12.29 -7.09
N GLU A 192 7.13 11.03 -7.50
CA GLU A 192 7.44 10.60 -8.89
C GLU A 192 6.23 10.57 -9.85
N ALA A 193 5.15 11.28 -9.55
CA ALA A 193 3.97 11.29 -10.41
C ALA A 193 4.28 11.94 -11.78
N LEU A 194 3.86 11.29 -12.84
CA LEU A 194 3.96 11.83 -14.22
C LEU A 194 2.88 12.88 -14.45
N VAL A 195 3.28 14.13 -14.67
CA VAL A 195 2.36 15.25 -14.82
C VAL A 195 2.17 15.63 -16.28
N LYS A 196 0.91 15.75 -16.69
CA LYS A 196 0.52 16.30 -18.01
C LYS A 196 -0.41 17.48 -17.81
N CYS A 197 -0.08 18.63 -18.42
CA CYS A 197 -0.95 19.80 -18.41
C CYS A 197 -1.65 19.94 -19.77
N ILE A 198 -2.97 20.13 -19.74
CA ILE A 198 -3.81 20.25 -20.95
C ILE A 198 -4.71 21.48 -20.80
N PRO A 199 -4.66 22.44 -21.73
CA PRO A 199 -5.59 23.58 -21.76
C PRO A 199 -6.93 23.11 -22.32
N ILE A 200 -8.03 23.29 -21.58
CA ILE A 200 -9.36 22.85 -22.00
C ILE A 200 -10.42 23.92 -21.78
N SER A 201 -11.52 23.82 -22.52
CA SER A 201 -12.81 24.36 -22.11
C SER A 201 -13.84 23.24 -22.03
N ALA A 202 -14.24 22.87 -20.81
CA ALA A 202 -15.25 21.84 -20.62
C ALA A 202 -16.62 22.26 -21.19
N LEU A 203 -16.90 23.55 -21.21
CA LEU A 203 -18.14 24.11 -21.72
C LEU A 203 -18.20 24.13 -23.25
N GLU A 204 -17.09 24.50 -23.91
CA GLU A 204 -17.02 24.60 -25.39
C GLU A 204 -16.57 23.27 -26.04
N GLY A 205 -15.87 22.39 -25.28
CA GLY A 205 -15.36 21.10 -25.75
C GLY A 205 -13.93 21.16 -26.28
N ASP A 206 -13.25 22.30 -26.10
CA ASP A 206 -11.89 22.50 -26.62
C ASP A 206 -10.88 21.56 -25.93
N ASN A 207 -10.10 20.84 -26.74
CA ASN A 207 -9.06 19.88 -26.34
C ASN A 207 -9.54 18.75 -25.40
N ILE A 208 -10.84 18.45 -25.42
CA ILE A 208 -11.37 17.29 -24.65
C ILE A 208 -11.32 16.04 -25.53
N VAL A 209 -12.12 15.97 -26.57
CA VAL A 209 -12.13 14.87 -27.55
C VAL A 209 -11.46 15.33 -28.84
N GLN A 210 -11.76 16.56 -29.31
CA GLN A 210 -11.20 17.14 -30.49
C GLN A 210 -10.24 18.27 -30.16
N ARG A 211 -9.25 18.49 -31.04
CA ARG A 211 -8.29 19.58 -30.90
C ARG A 211 -9.00 20.92 -31.13
N SER A 212 -8.68 21.88 -30.29
CA SER A 212 -9.22 23.24 -30.40
C SER A 212 -8.51 24.04 -31.48
N SER A 213 -9.30 24.74 -32.27
CA SER A 213 -8.78 25.78 -33.18
C SER A 213 -8.39 27.08 -32.46
N HIS A 214 -8.87 27.28 -31.22
CA HIS A 214 -8.59 28.46 -30.40
C HIS A 214 -7.23 28.40 -29.70
N THR A 215 -6.61 27.20 -29.62
CA THR A 215 -5.30 26.99 -29.01
C THR A 215 -4.25 26.49 -30.02
N PRO A 216 -3.97 27.19 -31.13
CA PRO A 216 -3.03 26.72 -32.15
C PRO A 216 -1.60 26.58 -31.62
N TRP A 217 -1.29 27.24 -30.53
CA TRP A 217 -0.01 27.16 -29.81
C TRP A 217 0.16 25.87 -28.98
N TYR A 218 -0.92 25.11 -28.78
CA TYR A 218 -0.86 23.84 -28.02
C TYR A 218 -0.68 22.64 -28.97
N SER A 219 0.48 22.02 -28.93
CA SER A 219 0.84 20.85 -29.76
C SER A 219 0.65 19.51 -29.05
N GLY A 220 0.22 19.53 -27.77
CA GLY A 220 0.00 18.33 -26.98
C GLY A 220 -1.24 17.53 -27.41
N PRO A 221 -1.49 16.35 -26.79
CA PRO A 221 -2.69 15.55 -27.02
C PRO A 221 -3.93 16.23 -26.43
N THR A 222 -5.11 15.89 -26.96
CA THR A 222 -6.38 16.16 -26.28
C THR A 222 -6.48 15.32 -25.00
N LEU A 223 -7.46 15.62 -24.16
CA LEU A 223 -7.67 14.85 -22.95
C LEU A 223 -7.96 13.38 -23.27
N LEU A 224 -8.84 13.10 -24.22
CA LEU A 224 -9.17 11.73 -24.61
C LEU A 224 -7.98 11.02 -25.28
N GLU A 225 -7.24 11.67 -26.18
CA GLU A 225 -6.03 11.11 -26.78
C GLU A 225 -5.02 10.70 -25.71
N TYR A 226 -4.87 11.51 -24.64
CA TYR A 226 -3.99 11.18 -23.53
C TYR A 226 -4.51 9.99 -22.71
N LEU A 227 -5.80 9.97 -22.36
CA LEU A 227 -6.43 8.86 -21.62
C LEU A 227 -6.36 7.53 -22.40
N GLU A 228 -6.43 7.56 -23.73
CA GLU A 228 -6.31 6.38 -24.57
C GLU A 228 -4.87 5.86 -24.71
N SER A 229 -3.88 6.76 -24.59
CA SER A 229 -2.46 6.43 -24.87
C SER A 229 -1.60 6.26 -23.62
N VAL A 230 -2.06 6.74 -22.46
CA VAL A 230 -1.29 6.61 -21.22
C VAL A 230 -1.07 5.14 -20.87
N ALA A 231 0.20 4.75 -20.67
CA ALA A 231 0.51 3.40 -20.23
C ALA A 231 0.11 3.24 -18.76
N ILE A 232 -0.76 2.28 -18.47
CA ILE A 232 -1.02 1.86 -17.10
C ILE A 232 0.19 1.06 -16.66
N GLN A 233 1.19 1.77 -16.12
CA GLN A 233 2.35 1.08 -15.56
C GLN A 233 1.88 0.27 -14.36
N PRO A 234 2.19 -1.03 -14.29
CA PRO A 234 2.11 -1.72 -13.02
C PRO A 234 3.02 -0.94 -12.07
N THR A 235 2.47 -0.36 -11.02
CA THR A 235 3.24 0.18 -9.90
C THR A 235 4.37 -0.81 -9.62
N LEU A 236 5.53 -0.39 -9.10
CA LEU A 236 6.63 -1.25 -8.66
C LEU A 236 6.11 -2.25 -7.60
N GLU A 237 5.16 -3.07 -7.99
CA GLU A 237 4.51 -4.02 -7.11
C GLU A 237 5.35 -5.27 -7.03
N SER A 238 5.43 -5.77 -5.83
CA SER A 238 6.04 -7.06 -5.57
C SER A 238 5.45 -8.14 -6.45
N ASN A 239 6.31 -8.90 -7.12
CA ASN A 239 5.93 -10.17 -7.75
C ASN A 239 5.60 -11.25 -6.70
N ALA A 240 5.79 -10.95 -5.41
CA ALA A 240 5.48 -11.87 -4.34
C ALA A 240 3.96 -12.02 -4.16
N LEU A 241 3.52 -13.25 -4.00
CA LEU A 241 2.11 -13.56 -3.75
C LEU A 241 1.63 -12.91 -2.45
N ARG A 242 0.50 -12.22 -2.55
CA ARG A 242 -0.34 -11.79 -1.43
C ARG A 242 -1.78 -12.19 -1.73
N PHE A 243 -2.25 -13.19 -1.00
CA PHE A 243 -3.63 -13.68 -1.14
C PHE A 243 -4.35 -13.60 0.22
N PRO A 244 -4.99 -12.47 0.53
CA PRO A 244 -5.83 -12.34 1.73
C PRO A 244 -7.06 -13.25 1.63
N VAL A 245 -7.26 -14.09 2.63
CA VAL A 245 -8.43 -14.98 2.71
C VAL A 245 -9.66 -14.16 3.10
N GLN A 246 -10.65 -14.12 2.23
CA GLN A 246 -11.90 -13.39 2.43
C GLN A 246 -13.00 -14.29 2.97
N SER A 247 -13.01 -15.56 2.59
CA SER A 247 -13.99 -16.55 3.04
C SER A 247 -13.43 -17.96 2.95
N VAL A 248 -13.92 -18.84 3.81
CA VAL A 248 -13.68 -20.27 3.73
C VAL A 248 -14.94 -20.94 3.21
N ILE A 249 -14.82 -21.67 2.11
CA ILE A 249 -15.92 -22.37 1.44
C ILE A 249 -15.82 -23.86 1.79
N ARG A 250 -16.84 -24.40 2.42
CA ARG A 250 -16.93 -25.82 2.80
C ARG A 250 -18.36 -26.31 2.60
N PRO A 251 -18.78 -26.59 1.35
CA PRO A 251 -20.13 -27.06 1.05
C PRO A 251 -20.40 -28.46 1.59
N ASP A 252 -19.36 -29.30 1.69
CA ASP A 252 -19.42 -30.67 2.19
C ASP A 252 -18.09 -31.10 2.84
N ALA A 253 -17.97 -32.38 3.18
CA ALA A 253 -16.77 -32.93 3.83
C ALA A 253 -15.58 -33.11 2.88
N THR A 254 -15.80 -33.09 1.55
CA THR A 254 -14.75 -33.37 0.55
C THR A 254 -14.12 -32.13 -0.03
N PHE A 255 -14.75 -30.96 0.14
CA PHE A 255 -14.26 -29.70 -0.38
C PHE A 255 -14.01 -28.67 0.74
N ARG A 256 -12.79 -28.20 0.85
CA ARG A 256 -12.42 -27.02 1.65
C ARG A 256 -11.61 -26.06 0.79
N GLY A 257 -12.18 -24.92 0.46
CA GLY A 257 -11.57 -23.90 -0.37
C GLY A 257 -11.43 -22.57 0.36
N PHE A 258 -10.38 -21.84 0.04
CA PHE A 258 -10.08 -20.51 0.58
C PHE A 258 -10.32 -19.48 -0.52
N ALA A 259 -11.40 -18.73 -0.40
CA ALA A 259 -11.78 -17.72 -1.37
C ALA A 259 -11.11 -16.38 -1.05
N GLY A 260 -10.61 -15.70 -2.09
CA GLY A 260 -9.98 -14.40 -1.97
C GLY A 260 -9.70 -13.77 -3.33
N ARG A 261 -9.12 -12.58 -3.30
CA ARG A 261 -8.60 -11.88 -4.47
C ARG A 261 -7.09 -11.75 -4.35
N ILE A 262 -6.35 -12.08 -5.39
CA ILE A 262 -4.91 -11.93 -5.42
C ILE A 262 -4.58 -10.43 -5.37
N ALA A 263 -3.93 -9.98 -4.29
CA ALA A 263 -3.52 -8.60 -4.11
C ALA A 263 -2.21 -8.27 -4.87
N SER A 264 -1.29 -9.23 -4.97
CA SER A 264 -0.07 -9.13 -5.79
C SER A 264 0.48 -10.50 -6.11
N GLY A 265 1.39 -10.55 -7.11
CA GLY A 265 2.01 -11.77 -7.59
C GLY A 265 1.07 -12.65 -8.41
N ALA A 266 1.49 -13.88 -8.62
CA ALA A 266 0.73 -14.92 -9.29
C ALA A 266 0.90 -16.24 -8.53
N ILE A 267 0.00 -17.20 -8.78
CA ILE A 267 -0.02 -18.51 -8.15
C ILE A 267 -0.37 -19.57 -9.19
N ARG A 268 0.22 -20.75 -9.07
CA ARG A 268 -0.04 -21.92 -9.91
C ARG A 268 -0.42 -23.13 -9.07
N ALA A 269 -1.16 -24.05 -9.65
CA ALA A 269 -1.34 -25.36 -9.06
C ALA A 269 0.02 -26.03 -8.87
N GLY A 270 0.26 -26.61 -7.69
CA GLY A 270 1.54 -27.17 -7.29
C GLY A 270 2.48 -26.22 -6.53
N ASP A 271 2.23 -24.92 -6.53
CA ASP A 271 3.06 -23.96 -5.79
C ASP A 271 2.96 -24.17 -4.28
N THR A 272 4.07 -23.91 -3.58
CA THR A 272 4.08 -23.88 -2.10
C THR A 272 3.76 -22.49 -1.60
N VAL A 273 2.82 -22.38 -0.68
CA VAL A 273 2.44 -21.15 0.00
C VAL A 273 2.70 -21.23 1.51
N LEU A 274 2.89 -20.06 2.11
CA LEU A 274 3.02 -19.89 3.55
C LEU A 274 1.75 -19.25 4.10
N ALA A 275 1.14 -19.88 5.10
CA ALA A 275 -0.04 -19.38 5.77
C ALA A 275 0.34 -18.45 6.94
N LEU A 276 -0.20 -17.24 6.98
CA LEU A 276 -0.02 -16.29 8.07
C LEU A 276 -1.32 -16.17 8.87
N PRO A 277 -1.28 -16.17 10.22
CA PRO A 277 -0.12 -16.04 11.10
C PRO A 277 0.56 -17.35 11.48
N SER A 278 0.01 -18.53 11.13
CA SER A 278 0.46 -19.83 11.63
C SER A 278 1.90 -20.18 11.22
N GLY A 279 2.38 -19.68 10.09
CA GLY A 279 3.67 -20.04 9.52
C GLY A 279 3.71 -21.45 8.89
N GLN A 280 2.56 -22.09 8.74
CA GLN A 280 2.46 -23.40 8.09
C GLN A 280 2.62 -23.27 6.59
N ARG A 281 3.32 -24.23 5.98
CA ARG A 281 3.44 -24.34 4.53
C ARG A 281 2.42 -25.33 4.01
N ALA A 282 1.85 -25.02 2.84
CA ALA A 282 0.93 -25.91 2.16
C ALA A 282 1.15 -25.82 0.65
N GLN A 283 0.81 -26.89 -0.07
CA GLN A 283 0.86 -26.93 -1.53
C GLN A 283 -0.54 -26.61 -2.09
N VAL A 284 -0.59 -25.78 -3.13
CA VAL A 284 -1.81 -25.51 -3.87
C VAL A 284 -2.21 -26.74 -4.67
N GLN A 285 -3.34 -27.34 -4.31
CA GLN A 285 -3.87 -28.51 -5.00
C GLN A 285 -4.56 -28.11 -6.31
N SER A 286 -5.43 -27.09 -6.26
CA SER A 286 -6.12 -26.54 -7.44
C SER A 286 -6.54 -25.10 -7.21
N ILE A 287 -6.76 -24.39 -8.32
CA ILE A 287 -7.28 -23.01 -8.38
C ILE A 287 -8.65 -23.09 -9.03
N VAL A 288 -9.70 -22.88 -8.24
CA VAL A 288 -11.09 -23.07 -8.64
C VAL A 288 -11.75 -21.73 -8.92
N THR A 289 -12.46 -21.64 -10.04
CA THR A 289 -13.31 -20.50 -10.41
C THR A 289 -14.71 -20.97 -10.78
N PHE A 290 -15.62 -20.04 -11.08
CA PHE A 290 -16.96 -20.38 -11.54
C PHE A 290 -16.94 -21.13 -12.89
N ASP A 291 -15.99 -20.77 -13.76
CA ASP A 291 -15.87 -21.33 -15.12
C ASP A 291 -15.04 -22.62 -15.16
N GLY A 292 -14.50 -23.07 -14.02
CA GLY A 292 -13.68 -24.27 -13.89
C GLY A 292 -12.37 -24.02 -13.18
N ASP A 293 -11.49 -25.04 -13.20
CA ASP A 293 -10.18 -24.99 -12.61
C ASP A 293 -9.17 -24.29 -13.55
N LEU A 294 -8.28 -23.49 -12.96
CA LEU A 294 -7.20 -22.79 -13.67
C LEU A 294 -5.85 -23.41 -13.32
N ASP A 295 -4.91 -23.41 -14.28
CA ASP A 295 -3.51 -23.79 -14.04
C ASP A 295 -2.75 -22.70 -13.27
N ALA A 296 -3.11 -21.43 -13.50
CA ALA A 296 -2.49 -20.27 -12.87
C ALA A 296 -3.49 -19.12 -12.74
N ALA A 297 -3.26 -18.25 -11.74
CA ALA A 297 -4.01 -17.02 -11.57
C ALA A 297 -3.07 -15.89 -11.13
N GLY A 298 -3.40 -14.65 -11.51
CA GLY A 298 -2.60 -13.46 -11.31
C GLY A 298 -3.28 -12.38 -10.47
N LYS A 299 -2.58 -11.27 -10.26
CA LYS A 299 -3.08 -10.11 -9.53
C LYS A 299 -4.46 -9.67 -10.04
N GLY A 300 -5.35 -9.41 -9.08
CA GLY A 300 -6.70 -8.89 -9.34
C GLY A 300 -7.75 -9.96 -9.59
N GLU A 301 -7.36 -11.21 -9.82
CA GLU A 301 -8.29 -12.31 -10.01
C GLU A 301 -8.88 -12.78 -8.67
N SER A 302 -10.17 -13.07 -8.70
CA SER A 302 -10.93 -13.64 -7.58
C SER A 302 -11.02 -15.14 -7.77
N ILE A 303 -10.41 -15.89 -6.87
CA ILE A 303 -10.25 -17.34 -6.98
C ILE A 303 -10.56 -18.04 -5.66
N VAL A 304 -10.70 -19.34 -5.73
CA VAL A 304 -10.77 -20.23 -4.57
C VAL A 304 -9.57 -21.18 -4.64
N LEU A 305 -8.70 -21.13 -3.63
CA LEU A 305 -7.56 -22.04 -3.52
C LEU A 305 -7.97 -23.27 -2.70
N LYS A 306 -7.71 -24.45 -3.26
CA LYS A 306 -7.74 -25.71 -2.54
C LYS A 306 -6.30 -26.10 -2.21
N LEU A 307 -6.02 -26.46 -0.96
CA LEU A 307 -4.71 -26.86 -0.49
C LEU A 307 -4.65 -28.37 -0.31
N ALA A 308 -3.47 -28.95 -0.52
CA ALA A 308 -3.25 -30.39 -0.35
C ALA A 308 -3.26 -30.77 1.13
N GLU A 309 -2.71 -29.90 2.00
CA GLU A 309 -2.67 -30.13 3.44
C GLU A 309 -3.85 -29.45 4.13
N GLU A 310 -4.37 -30.11 5.17
CA GLU A 310 -5.35 -29.50 6.07
C GLU A 310 -4.66 -28.54 7.03
N ILE A 311 -4.70 -27.25 6.72
CA ILE A 311 -4.19 -26.19 7.58
C ILE A 311 -5.33 -25.31 8.10
N ASP A 312 -5.14 -24.74 9.28
CA ASP A 312 -6.12 -23.84 9.86
C ASP A 312 -5.95 -22.43 9.31
N LEU A 313 -6.91 -22.02 8.49
CA LEU A 313 -7.00 -20.71 7.88
C LEU A 313 -8.42 -20.16 8.02
N SER A 314 -8.50 -18.90 8.36
CA SER A 314 -9.75 -18.17 8.57
C SER A 314 -9.78 -16.87 7.76
N ARG A 315 -10.96 -16.25 7.68
CA ARG A 315 -11.08 -14.91 7.12
C ARG A 315 -10.14 -13.93 7.80
N GLY A 316 -9.37 -13.20 7.00
CA GLY A 316 -8.38 -12.23 7.45
C GLY A 316 -6.97 -12.79 7.61
N ASP A 317 -6.78 -14.10 7.48
CA ASP A 317 -5.47 -14.71 7.32
C ASP A 317 -4.96 -14.49 5.89
N MET A 318 -3.71 -14.80 5.62
CA MET A 318 -3.10 -14.52 4.33
C MET A 318 -2.22 -15.68 3.88
N LEU A 319 -2.36 -16.07 2.62
CA LEU A 319 -1.41 -16.95 1.94
C LEU A 319 -0.40 -16.11 1.17
N VAL A 320 0.88 -16.41 1.32
CA VAL A 320 1.98 -15.63 0.75
C VAL A 320 3.07 -16.51 0.17
N SER A 321 3.93 -15.94 -0.67
CA SER A 321 5.16 -16.61 -1.10
C SER A 321 6.06 -16.87 0.11
N PRO A 322 6.58 -18.10 0.29
CA PRO A 322 7.41 -18.45 1.45
C PRO A 322 8.66 -17.59 1.62
N ASP A 323 9.29 -17.21 0.48
CA ASP A 323 10.58 -16.51 0.47
C ASP A 323 10.45 -14.98 0.53
N ALA A 324 9.22 -14.47 0.45
CA ALA A 324 8.93 -13.03 0.43
C ALA A 324 7.68 -12.68 1.24
N ALA A 325 7.64 -13.13 2.49
CA ALA A 325 6.52 -12.84 3.38
C ALA A 325 6.47 -11.35 3.76
N PRO A 326 5.26 -10.75 3.94
CA PRO A 326 5.11 -9.41 4.46
C PRO A 326 5.59 -9.32 5.92
N GLN A 327 5.81 -8.12 6.39
CA GLN A 327 6.15 -7.94 7.80
C GLN A 327 4.92 -8.20 8.68
N VAL A 328 5.13 -9.00 9.73
CA VAL A 328 4.11 -9.26 10.75
C VAL A 328 4.39 -8.36 11.94
N SER A 329 3.58 -7.35 12.15
CA SER A 329 3.84 -6.34 13.18
C SER A 329 2.61 -5.95 13.97
N LEU A 330 2.84 -5.61 15.25
CA LEU A 330 1.85 -4.99 16.14
C LEU A 330 1.93 -3.47 16.11
N ARG A 331 3.12 -2.90 15.79
CA ARG A 331 3.36 -1.45 15.73
C ARG A 331 3.91 -1.08 14.36
N PHE A 332 3.44 0.02 13.82
CA PHE A 332 3.88 0.53 12.53
C PHE A 332 3.59 2.01 12.39
N THR A 333 4.27 2.67 11.47
CA THR A 333 3.99 4.05 11.08
C THR A 333 3.14 4.09 9.83
N ALA A 334 2.20 5.00 9.80
CA ALA A 334 1.33 5.22 8.64
C ALA A 334 1.04 6.70 8.43
N THR A 335 1.01 7.14 7.18
CA THR A 335 0.42 8.43 6.84
C THR A 335 -1.09 8.29 6.89
N VAL A 336 -1.76 9.10 7.69
CA VAL A 336 -3.22 9.08 7.83
C VAL A 336 -3.83 10.35 7.25
N VAL A 337 -4.94 10.19 6.54
CA VAL A 337 -5.90 11.26 6.25
C VAL A 337 -7.01 11.14 7.28
N TRP A 338 -7.16 12.12 8.16
CA TRP A 338 -8.20 12.10 9.19
C TRP A 338 -9.52 12.58 8.61
N LEU A 339 -10.58 11.80 8.74
CA LEU A 339 -11.84 11.98 8.01
C LEU A 339 -13.03 12.31 8.93
N HIS A 340 -12.80 12.44 10.24
CA HIS A 340 -13.87 12.64 11.21
C HIS A 340 -13.89 14.06 11.76
N ALA A 341 -15.08 14.59 12.06
CA ALA A 341 -15.25 15.94 12.58
C ALA A 341 -14.59 16.14 13.96
N VAL A 342 -14.57 15.09 14.79
CA VAL A 342 -13.81 15.11 16.05
C VAL A 342 -12.36 14.79 15.73
N ALA A 343 -11.42 15.59 16.24
CA ALA A 343 -10.00 15.39 16.05
C ALA A 343 -9.52 14.01 16.54
N LEU A 344 -8.44 13.51 15.94
CA LEU A 344 -7.80 12.26 16.33
C LEU A 344 -7.38 12.33 17.79
N GLN A 345 -7.80 11.34 18.58
CA GLN A 345 -7.46 11.21 19.99
C GLN A 345 -6.41 10.12 20.21
N LEU A 346 -5.30 10.48 20.85
CA LEU A 346 -4.27 9.53 21.23
C LEU A 346 -4.80 8.52 22.27
N ASN A 347 -4.32 7.29 22.19
CA ASN A 347 -4.67 6.19 23.10
C ASN A 347 -6.16 5.81 23.14
N ARG A 348 -6.99 6.42 22.30
CA ARG A 348 -8.38 5.98 22.09
C ARG A 348 -8.38 4.70 21.25
N THR A 349 -9.29 3.79 21.58
CA THR A 349 -9.45 2.54 20.80
C THR A 349 -10.23 2.81 19.52
N TYR A 350 -9.64 2.42 18.39
CA TYR A 350 -10.25 2.35 17.07
C TYR A 350 -10.23 0.89 16.58
N LEU A 351 -11.05 0.56 15.60
CA LEU A 351 -10.92 -0.68 14.85
C LEU A 351 -10.12 -0.41 13.59
N ALA A 352 -8.99 -1.07 13.44
CA ALA A 352 -8.24 -1.11 12.18
C ALA A 352 -8.80 -2.22 11.31
N LYS A 353 -9.27 -1.89 10.10
CA LYS A 353 -9.65 -2.85 9.07
C LYS A 353 -8.55 -2.93 8.02
N HIS A 354 -7.91 -4.09 7.94
CA HIS A 354 -6.80 -4.36 7.03
C HIS A 354 -7.01 -5.70 6.33
N ALA A 355 -6.96 -5.74 4.99
CA ALA A 355 -7.04 -6.95 4.17
C ALA A 355 -8.16 -7.94 4.60
N GLY A 356 -9.33 -7.42 5.01
CA GLY A 356 -10.46 -8.23 5.49
C GLY A 356 -10.46 -8.53 6.99
N ARG A 357 -9.41 -8.18 7.72
CA ARG A 357 -9.27 -8.37 9.17
C ARG A 357 -9.68 -7.12 9.93
N TYR A 358 -10.36 -7.30 11.07
CA TYR A 358 -10.70 -6.23 12.01
C TYR A 358 -9.93 -6.44 13.30
N VAL A 359 -9.14 -5.45 13.70
CA VAL A 359 -8.28 -5.53 14.90
C VAL A 359 -8.43 -4.25 15.72
N LYS A 360 -8.55 -4.36 17.05
CA LYS A 360 -8.49 -3.20 17.92
C LYS A 360 -7.11 -2.54 17.81
N SER A 361 -7.10 -1.23 17.68
CA SER A 361 -5.90 -0.43 17.49
C SER A 361 -5.96 0.86 18.30
N GLN A 362 -4.80 1.45 18.56
CA GLN A 362 -4.63 2.76 19.18
C GLN A 362 -3.59 3.55 18.42
N VAL A 363 -3.80 4.86 18.31
CA VAL A 363 -2.76 5.77 17.84
C VAL A 363 -1.96 6.19 19.07
N ARG A 364 -0.67 5.81 19.08
CA ARG A 364 0.22 6.09 20.22
C ARG A 364 0.84 7.46 20.14
N LYS A 365 1.16 7.90 18.91
CA LYS A 365 1.84 9.18 18.69
C LYS A 365 1.48 9.75 17.33
N ILE A 366 1.38 11.06 17.25
CA ILE A 366 1.44 11.81 15.99
C ILE A 366 2.89 12.31 15.88
N ARG A 367 3.61 11.89 14.82
CA ARG A 367 4.99 12.33 14.59
C ARG A 367 5.04 13.74 14.06
N HIS A 368 4.22 14.02 13.05
CA HIS A 368 4.03 15.34 12.47
C HIS A 368 2.71 15.41 11.71
N ARG A 369 2.25 16.63 11.49
CA ARG A 369 1.19 16.97 10.55
C ARG A 369 1.82 17.59 9.31
N VAL A 370 1.24 17.33 8.13
CA VAL A 370 1.67 17.93 6.86
C VAL A 370 0.77 19.11 6.52
N ASP A 371 1.36 20.28 6.30
CA ASP A 371 0.66 21.41 5.68
C ASP A 371 0.55 21.20 4.19
N VAL A 372 -0.65 21.00 3.69
CA VAL A 372 -0.91 20.71 2.26
C VAL A 372 -0.57 21.89 1.32
N ASN A 373 -0.38 23.11 1.84
CA ASN A 373 -0.03 24.27 1.03
C ASN A 373 1.48 24.40 0.81
N SER A 374 2.27 24.13 1.87
CA SER A 374 3.72 24.23 1.83
C SER A 374 4.43 22.88 1.74
N LEU A 375 3.70 21.76 1.95
CA LEU A 375 4.21 20.41 2.14
C LEU A 375 5.18 20.26 3.32
N ALA A 376 5.22 21.28 4.19
CA ALA A 376 6.08 21.27 5.38
C ALA A 376 5.48 20.37 6.48
N GLU A 377 6.37 19.72 7.20
CA GLU A 377 6.04 18.91 8.38
C GLU A 377 6.05 19.78 9.62
N HIS A 378 4.99 19.73 10.41
CA HIS A 378 4.84 20.47 11.67
C HIS A 378 4.54 19.53 12.82
N GLU A 379 5.11 19.79 13.99
CA GLU A 379 4.70 19.11 15.20
C GLU A 379 3.20 19.32 15.46
N ALA A 380 2.50 18.26 15.84
CA ALA A 380 1.10 18.31 16.15
C ALA A 380 0.74 17.33 17.27
N SER A 381 -0.14 17.75 18.16
CA SER A 381 -0.71 16.91 19.23
C SER A 381 -2.03 16.27 18.84
N GLU A 382 -2.68 16.76 17.78
CA GLU A 382 -3.94 16.27 17.24
C GLU A 382 -4.00 16.44 15.72
N LEU A 383 -4.90 15.72 15.07
CA LEU A 383 -5.24 15.93 13.66
C LEU A 383 -6.73 16.25 13.57
N ALA A 384 -7.05 17.43 13.07
CA ALA A 384 -8.41 17.84 12.76
C ALA A 384 -8.92 17.16 11.46
N MET A 385 -10.20 17.33 11.17
CA MET A 385 -10.83 16.81 9.96
C MET A 385 -10.08 17.30 8.71
N ASN A 386 -9.80 16.37 7.79
CA ASN A 386 -9.06 16.57 6.52
C ASN A 386 -7.57 16.91 6.67
N GLU A 387 -7.05 16.87 7.88
CA GLU A 387 -5.61 16.97 8.08
C GLU A 387 -4.91 15.63 7.78
N ILE A 388 -3.67 15.75 7.38
CA ILE A 388 -2.82 14.64 7.00
C ILE A 388 -1.60 14.64 7.92
N GLY A 389 -1.25 13.47 8.46
CA GLY A 389 -0.10 13.36 9.35
C GLY A 389 0.49 11.97 9.37
N LEU A 390 1.73 11.88 9.85
CA LEU A 390 2.41 10.61 10.12
C LEU A 390 2.12 10.21 11.56
N ILE A 391 1.55 9.03 11.75
CA ILE A 391 1.15 8.50 13.05
C ILE A 391 1.79 7.15 13.35
N GLU A 392 1.93 6.83 14.62
CA GLU A 392 2.29 5.51 15.10
C GLU A 392 1.03 4.78 15.57
N ILE A 393 0.78 3.63 14.99
CA ILE A 393 -0.36 2.77 15.31
C ILE A 393 0.14 1.51 16.02
N GLU A 394 -0.58 1.14 17.08
CA GLU A 394 -0.41 -0.14 17.76
C GLU A 394 -1.71 -0.93 17.70
N THR A 395 -1.61 -2.23 17.44
CA THR A 395 -2.74 -3.17 17.33
C THR A 395 -2.63 -4.28 18.36
N VAL A 396 -3.77 -4.80 18.84
CA VAL A 396 -3.78 -5.92 19.81
C VAL A 396 -3.46 -7.27 19.18
N GLN A 397 -3.54 -7.38 17.86
CA GLN A 397 -3.15 -8.56 17.10
C GLN A 397 -2.28 -8.13 15.93
N PRO A 398 -1.30 -8.97 15.53
CA PRO A 398 -0.41 -8.60 14.44
C PRO A 398 -1.14 -8.48 13.11
N LEU A 399 -0.73 -7.51 12.31
CA LEU A 399 -1.13 -7.33 10.92
C LEU A 399 0.00 -7.77 9.98
N PHE A 400 -0.36 -8.15 8.76
CA PHE A 400 0.57 -8.59 7.71
C PHE A 400 0.76 -7.45 6.73
N LEU A 401 1.79 -6.64 6.95
CA LEU A 401 1.94 -5.32 6.36
C LEU A 401 3.05 -5.29 5.31
N ASP A 402 2.74 -4.72 4.17
CA ASP A 402 3.73 -4.19 3.23
C ASP A 402 3.73 -2.66 3.32
N ALA A 403 4.79 -1.99 2.86
CA ALA A 403 4.73 -0.55 2.64
C ALA A 403 3.70 -0.23 1.55
N TYR A 404 2.94 0.85 1.70
CA TYR A 404 1.89 1.22 0.74
C TYR A 404 2.42 1.42 -0.68
N THR A 405 3.62 1.97 -0.81
CA THR A 405 4.32 2.15 -2.10
C THR A 405 4.64 0.83 -2.79
N PHE A 406 4.76 -0.26 -2.02
CA PHE A 406 5.09 -1.58 -2.52
C PHE A 406 3.84 -2.42 -2.82
N ASN A 407 2.79 -2.31 -2.00
CA ASN A 407 1.51 -2.97 -2.23
C ASN A 407 0.37 -2.15 -1.60
N ARG A 408 -0.48 -1.55 -2.44
CA ARG A 408 -1.58 -0.70 -1.96
C ARG A 408 -2.62 -1.48 -1.13
N THR A 409 -2.85 -2.76 -1.42
CA THR A 409 -3.86 -3.57 -0.73
C THR A 409 -3.41 -3.96 0.67
N THR A 410 -2.17 -4.46 0.81
CA THR A 410 -1.62 -4.90 2.09
C THR A 410 -0.89 -3.78 2.84
N GLY A 411 -0.68 -2.64 2.19
CA GLY A 411 -0.11 -1.42 2.79
C GLY A 411 -1.14 -0.39 3.22
N SER A 412 -2.43 -0.67 3.10
CA SER A 412 -3.50 0.25 3.49
C SER A 412 -4.39 -0.33 4.57
N LEU A 413 -4.94 0.55 5.39
CA LEU A 413 -5.98 0.22 6.36
C LEU A 413 -6.90 1.42 6.60
N ILE A 414 -8.08 1.16 7.09
CA ILE A 414 -8.98 2.20 7.57
C ILE A 414 -9.14 2.09 9.08
N LEU A 415 -9.24 3.26 9.73
CA LEU A 415 -9.59 3.38 11.14
C LEU A 415 -11.10 3.62 11.26
N ILE A 416 -11.74 2.87 12.12
CA ILE A 416 -13.18 2.87 12.32
C ILE A 416 -13.47 3.18 13.79
N ASP A 417 -14.40 4.06 14.06
CA ASP A 417 -14.91 4.29 15.40
C ASP A 417 -15.74 3.08 15.85
N PRO A 418 -15.41 2.42 16.97
CA PRO A 418 -16.07 1.20 17.40
C PRO A 418 -17.52 1.39 17.87
N VAL A 419 -17.94 2.65 18.16
CA VAL A 419 -19.27 2.96 18.65
C VAL A 419 -20.21 3.30 17.50
N THR A 420 -19.77 4.18 16.60
CA THR A 420 -20.59 4.66 15.47
C THR A 420 -20.44 3.83 14.21
N ASN A 421 -19.42 2.96 14.13
CA ASN A 421 -18.98 2.26 12.92
C ASN A 421 -18.60 3.18 11.75
N ALA A 422 -18.40 4.47 12.02
CA ALA A 422 -17.96 5.42 11.01
C ALA A 422 -16.47 5.23 10.69
N THR A 423 -16.10 5.30 9.42
CA THR A 423 -14.69 5.41 9.02
C THR A 423 -14.17 6.79 9.43
N VAL A 424 -13.16 6.80 10.31
CA VAL A 424 -12.60 8.04 10.87
C VAL A 424 -11.23 8.39 10.28
N GLY A 425 -10.54 7.46 9.64
CA GLY A 425 -9.26 7.71 8.98
C GLY A 425 -8.93 6.67 7.94
N ALA A 426 -8.21 7.09 6.90
CA ALA A 426 -7.57 6.22 5.93
C ALA A 426 -6.06 6.31 6.11
N ALA A 427 -5.39 5.17 6.27
CA ALA A 427 -3.98 5.11 6.60
C ALA A 427 -3.19 4.30 5.59
N MET A 428 -2.07 4.84 5.13
CA MET A 428 -1.09 4.25 4.23
C MET A 428 0.17 3.92 5.02
N VAL A 429 0.49 2.65 5.13
CA VAL A 429 1.67 2.15 5.88
C VAL A 429 2.95 2.67 5.21
N ARG A 430 3.79 3.35 5.99
CA ARG A 430 5.10 3.82 5.53
C ARG A 430 6.17 2.79 5.81
N GLU A 431 6.36 2.51 7.08
CA GLU A 431 7.29 1.51 7.56
C GLU A 431 6.58 0.68 8.62
N PRO A 432 6.42 -0.63 8.40
CA PRO A 432 6.16 -1.52 9.51
C PRO A 432 7.33 -1.37 10.48
N ALA A 433 7.06 -1.13 11.76
CA ALA A 433 8.15 -1.01 12.73
C ALA A 433 9.00 -2.28 12.64
N ARG A 434 10.29 -2.14 12.33
CA ARG A 434 11.24 -3.22 12.59
C ARG A 434 11.03 -3.59 14.05
N ARG A 435 10.80 -4.87 14.32
CA ARG A 435 10.74 -5.31 15.73
C ARG A 435 11.98 -4.79 16.40
N PRO A 436 11.87 -4.09 17.53
CA PRO A 436 13.04 -3.81 18.33
C PRO A 436 13.73 -5.15 18.58
N THR A 437 14.99 -5.26 18.22
CA THR A 437 15.82 -6.39 18.58
C THR A 437 15.78 -6.47 20.10
N GLY A 438 15.63 -7.65 20.67
CA GLY A 438 15.18 -7.91 22.04
C GLY A 438 15.74 -7.06 23.19
N LEU A 439 16.80 -6.26 22.96
CA LEU A 439 17.36 -5.36 23.96
C LEU A 439 16.59 -4.02 24.06
N GLU A 440 16.11 -3.48 22.93
CA GLU A 440 15.33 -2.23 22.91
C GLU A 440 13.92 -2.42 23.52
N ALA A 441 13.33 -3.60 23.37
CA ALA A 441 12.05 -3.94 24.00
C ALA A 441 12.14 -4.06 25.54
N MET A 442 13.33 -4.34 26.08
CA MET A 442 13.56 -4.40 27.52
C MET A 442 13.76 -3.02 28.16
N ILE A 443 14.09 -2.00 27.37
CA ILE A 443 14.34 -0.62 27.83
C ILE A 443 13.03 0.18 27.95
N ASP A 444 12.03 -0.11 27.12
CA ASP A 444 10.75 0.63 27.09
C ASP A 444 9.68 0.14 28.10
N GLY A 445 9.95 -0.87 28.90
CA GLY A 445 9.26 -1.15 30.18
C GLY A 445 7.78 -1.53 30.18
N ASP A 446 7.09 -1.69 29.04
CA ASP A 446 5.61 -1.77 29.00
C ASP A 446 5.03 -3.02 28.29
N GLU A 447 5.78 -4.13 28.17
CA GLU A 447 5.25 -5.37 27.57
C GLU A 447 5.16 -6.54 28.56
N ARG A 448 3.92 -7.02 28.80
CA ARG A 448 3.68 -8.33 29.39
C ARG A 448 4.17 -9.42 28.42
N PRO A 449 5.01 -10.35 28.84
CA PRO A 449 5.59 -11.36 27.95
C PRO A 449 4.52 -12.33 27.45
N LEU A 450 4.39 -12.43 26.14
CA LEU A 450 3.82 -13.62 25.48
C LEU A 450 4.70 -14.81 25.86
N SER A 451 4.13 -16.02 26.01
CA SER A 451 4.87 -17.20 26.45
C SER A 451 6.14 -17.39 25.61
N LEU A 452 7.29 -17.40 26.26
CA LEU A 452 8.62 -17.44 25.65
C LEU A 452 8.79 -18.60 24.64
N GLN A 453 8.09 -19.73 24.86
CA GLN A 453 8.25 -20.93 24.05
C GLN A 453 7.69 -20.77 22.61
N SER A 454 6.50 -20.19 22.45
CA SER A 454 5.91 -19.97 21.11
C SER A 454 6.67 -18.94 20.26
N ILE A 455 7.36 -18.02 20.94
CA ILE A 455 8.21 -17.03 20.28
C ILE A 455 9.52 -17.66 19.79
N VAL A 456 10.09 -18.56 20.59
CA VAL A 456 11.35 -19.26 20.28
C VAL A 456 11.20 -20.18 19.07
N ASP A 457 10.16 -21.00 19.05
CA ASP A 457 9.93 -21.98 17.98
C ASP A 457 9.61 -21.28 16.64
N ALA A 458 8.82 -20.22 16.67
CA ALA A 458 8.55 -19.40 15.50
C ALA A 458 9.80 -18.66 14.98
N ARG A 459 10.73 -18.29 15.86
CA ARG A 459 11.96 -17.57 15.50
C ARG A 459 13.01 -18.51 14.88
N ILE A 460 13.22 -19.70 15.45
CA ILE A 460 14.15 -20.71 14.93
C ILE A 460 13.72 -21.15 13.51
N HIS A 461 12.43 -21.40 13.30
CA HIS A 461 11.90 -21.79 11.98
C HIS A 461 11.99 -20.68 10.92
N ARG A 462 11.92 -19.41 11.34
CA ARG A 462 11.87 -18.27 10.42
C ARG A 462 13.23 -17.83 9.89
N ARG A 463 14.33 -18.13 10.61
CA ARG A 463 15.64 -17.53 10.37
C ARG A 463 16.60 -18.40 9.59
N GLY A 464 16.31 -19.67 9.49
CA GLY A 464 17.16 -20.62 8.76
C GLY A 464 18.55 -20.81 9.34
N HIS A 465 18.78 -20.38 10.60
CA HIS A 465 20.05 -20.62 11.30
C HIS A 465 19.83 -21.04 12.77
N LYS A 466 20.78 -21.82 13.29
CA LYS A 466 20.81 -22.22 14.71
C LYS A 466 21.36 -21.09 15.56
N ALA A 467 20.95 -21.04 16.84
CA ALA A 467 21.54 -20.16 17.83
C ALA A 467 22.97 -20.59 18.17
N ALA A 468 23.84 -19.63 18.44
CA ALA A 468 25.22 -19.89 18.84
C ALA A 468 25.76 -18.78 19.75
N ILE A 469 26.81 -19.10 20.51
CA ILE A 469 27.60 -18.10 21.24
C ILE A 469 29.00 -18.02 20.63
N PHE A 470 29.39 -16.81 20.24
CA PHE A 470 30.75 -16.47 19.84
C PHE A 470 31.40 -15.72 21.00
N SER A 471 32.34 -16.36 21.68
CA SER A 471 33.13 -15.71 22.73
C SER A 471 34.34 -15.04 22.12
N LEU A 472 34.34 -13.71 22.16
CA LEU A 472 35.34 -12.85 21.53
C LEU A 472 36.21 -12.20 22.61
N THR A 473 37.54 -12.32 22.48
CA THR A 473 38.47 -11.71 23.44
C THR A 473 39.43 -10.75 22.72
N GLY A 474 39.80 -9.66 23.37
CA GLY A 474 40.74 -8.68 22.83
C GLY A 474 40.13 -7.33 22.49
N ASN A 475 40.44 -6.79 21.33
CA ASN A 475 39.91 -5.49 20.90
C ASN A 475 38.43 -5.56 20.56
N ARG A 476 37.65 -4.56 20.96
CA ARG A 476 36.20 -4.49 20.76
C ARG A 476 35.81 -4.22 19.30
N GLN A 477 36.59 -3.43 18.58
CA GLN A 477 36.28 -3.01 17.23
C GLN A 477 36.05 -4.17 16.23
N PRO A 478 36.86 -5.26 16.21
CA PRO A 478 36.57 -6.42 15.38
C PRO A 478 35.25 -7.15 15.74
N ALA A 479 34.85 -7.14 17.02
CA ALA A 479 33.58 -7.72 17.45
C ALA A 479 32.38 -6.93 16.91
N GLU A 480 32.45 -5.60 16.89
CA GLU A 480 31.44 -4.71 16.30
C GLU A 480 31.34 -4.87 14.77
N VAL A 481 32.50 -5.04 14.10
CA VAL A 481 32.53 -5.32 12.66
C VAL A 481 31.91 -6.68 12.35
N LEU A 482 32.22 -7.71 13.15
CA LEU A 482 31.65 -9.06 12.99
C LEU A 482 30.14 -9.04 13.20
N GLU A 483 29.65 -8.35 14.24
CA GLU A 483 28.21 -8.22 14.50
C GLU A 483 27.49 -7.59 13.29
N ARG A 484 27.96 -6.45 12.81
CA ARG A 484 27.38 -5.76 11.64
C ARG A 484 27.40 -6.66 10.41
N THR A 485 28.52 -7.34 10.14
CA THR A 485 28.66 -8.21 8.96
C THR A 485 27.71 -9.42 9.03
N LEU A 486 27.52 -10.03 10.21
CA LEU A 486 26.58 -11.11 10.40
C LEU A 486 25.11 -10.62 10.27
N HIS A 487 24.82 -9.43 10.81
CA HIS A 487 23.53 -8.79 10.68
C HIS A 487 23.18 -8.51 9.20
N ASP A 488 24.11 -7.92 8.44
CA ASP A 488 23.95 -7.63 7.01
C ASP A 488 23.74 -8.93 6.18
N ARG A 489 24.26 -10.06 6.65
CA ARG A 489 24.03 -11.38 6.08
C ARG A 489 22.73 -12.05 6.58
N GLY A 490 21.92 -11.37 7.38
CA GLY A 490 20.61 -11.84 7.84
C GLY A 490 20.66 -12.77 9.04
N PHE A 491 21.75 -12.76 9.84
CA PHE A 491 21.75 -13.37 11.17
C PHE A 491 21.18 -12.39 12.18
N GLU A 492 20.37 -12.86 13.12
CA GLU A 492 20.07 -12.07 14.30
C GLU A 492 21.20 -12.19 15.31
N THR A 493 21.88 -11.08 15.54
CA THR A 493 23.05 -11.00 16.39
C THR A 493 22.83 -10.04 17.56
N VAL A 494 23.54 -10.27 18.64
CA VAL A 494 23.65 -9.33 19.74
C VAL A 494 25.09 -9.34 20.26
N LEU A 495 25.73 -8.17 20.34
CA LEU A 495 27.03 -8.00 20.94
C LEU A 495 26.87 -7.63 22.42
N VAL A 496 27.44 -8.44 23.32
CA VAL A 496 27.32 -8.28 24.76
C VAL A 496 28.69 -8.17 25.41
N SER A 497 28.87 -7.19 26.27
CA SER A 497 30.06 -7.12 27.13
C SER A 497 29.90 -8.08 28.30
N HIS A 498 30.73 -9.14 28.32
CA HIS A 498 30.67 -10.17 29.33
C HIS A 498 30.82 -9.62 30.75
N HIS A 499 31.58 -8.56 30.94
CA HIS A 499 31.86 -7.99 32.27
C HIS A 499 30.73 -7.10 32.78
N GLU A 500 29.84 -6.62 31.92
CA GLU A 500 28.69 -5.79 32.30
C GLU A 500 27.56 -6.65 32.90
N ILE A 501 27.57 -7.96 32.66
CA ILE A 501 26.57 -8.84 33.23
C ILE A 501 27.04 -9.36 34.59
N ALA A 502 26.24 -9.15 35.64
CA ALA A 502 26.53 -9.66 36.97
C ALA A 502 26.73 -11.17 36.97
N PRO A 503 27.80 -11.74 37.61
CA PRO A 503 28.11 -13.16 37.56
C PRO A 503 26.93 -14.09 37.81
N PRO A 504 26.05 -13.88 38.81
CA PRO A 504 24.93 -14.80 39.09
C PRO A 504 23.85 -14.75 37.97
N ALA A 505 23.75 -13.67 37.23
CA ALA A 505 22.75 -13.53 36.18
C ALA A 505 23.23 -14.04 34.81
N ARG A 506 24.52 -14.25 34.60
CA ARG A 506 25.11 -14.60 33.29
C ARG A 506 24.49 -15.84 32.66
N LYS A 507 24.35 -16.91 33.42
CA LYS A 507 23.78 -18.17 32.91
C LYS A 507 22.38 -17.98 32.38
N ALA A 508 21.49 -17.41 33.17
CA ALA A 508 20.10 -17.14 32.77
C ALA A 508 20.00 -16.20 31.57
N PHE A 509 20.86 -15.18 31.50
CA PHE A 509 20.92 -14.24 30.42
C PHE A 509 21.30 -14.91 29.08
N TYR A 510 22.40 -15.66 29.04
CA TYR A 510 22.83 -16.35 27.82
C TYR A 510 21.86 -17.46 27.43
N GLU A 511 21.32 -18.24 28.35
CA GLU A 511 20.28 -19.25 28.07
C GLU A 511 19.04 -18.59 27.45
N THR A 512 18.67 -17.43 27.92
CA THR A 512 17.53 -16.66 27.35
C THR A 512 17.79 -16.26 25.92
N LEU A 513 18.95 -15.69 25.61
CA LEU A 513 19.32 -15.28 24.25
C LEU A 513 19.39 -16.47 23.29
N ILE A 514 19.95 -17.60 23.74
CA ILE A 514 20.00 -18.85 22.95
C ILE A 514 18.60 -19.39 22.69
N ARG A 515 17.74 -19.44 23.69
CA ARG A 515 16.33 -19.83 23.51
C ARG A 515 15.59 -18.89 22.57
N MET A 516 16.03 -17.66 22.47
CA MET A 516 15.52 -16.68 21.50
C MET A 516 16.04 -16.93 20.07
N GLY A 517 16.93 -17.89 19.83
CA GLY A 517 17.49 -18.21 18.51
C GLY A 517 18.51 -17.21 18.00
N VAL A 518 19.11 -16.40 18.87
CA VAL A 518 20.04 -15.33 18.54
C VAL A 518 21.48 -15.83 18.50
N VAL A 519 22.29 -15.34 17.58
CA VAL A 519 23.75 -15.50 17.60
C VAL A 519 24.32 -14.44 18.54
N VAL A 520 24.83 -14.89 19.68
CA VAL A 520 25.36 -14.02 20.73
C VAL A 520 26.86 -13.84 20.55
N LEU A 521 27.31 -12.58 20.38
CA LEU A 521 28.71 -12.21 20.40
C LEU A 521 29.05 -11.71 21.80
N SER A 522 29.65 -12.58 22.62
CA SER A 522 30.07 -12.25 23.98
C SER A 522 31.49 -11.73 23.97
N TRP A 523 31.68 -10.44 24.20
CA TRP A 523 32.98 -9.80 24.17
C TRP A 523 33.54 -9.56 25.58
N ALA A 524 34.87 -9.75 25.72
CA ALA A 524 35.64 -9.46 26.94
C ALA A 524 37.05 -8.97 26.61
N GLN A 525 37.57 -8.02 27.37
CA GLN A 525 38.93 -7.50 27.22
C GLN A 525 40.02 -8.54 27.52
N ARG A 526 39.72 -9.53 28.35
CA ARG A 526 40.66 -10.61 28.76
C ARG A 526 39.95 -11.95 28.54
N PRO A 527 40.74 -13.04 28.28
CA PRO A 527 40.18 -14.37 28.10
C PRO A 527 39.26 -14.77 29.27
N ILE A 528 38.07 -15.25 28.92
CA ILE A 528 37.11 -15.77 29.92
C ILE A 528 37.73 -16.97 30.59
N ARG A 529 37.94 -16.91 31.93
CA ARG A 529 38.57 -18.00 32.70
C ARG A 529 37.80 -19.30 32.57
N LEU A 530 38.55 -20.43 32.55
CA LEU A 530 38.03 -21.79 32.41
C LEU A 530 36.90 -22.20 33.39
N LYS A 531 36.75 -21.51 34.53
CA LYS A 531 35.64 -21.72 35.48
C LYS A 531 34.27 -21.38 34.88
N ASP A 532 34.21 -20.53 33.87
CA ASP A 532 32.98 -20.17 33.16
C ASP A 532 32.66 -21.12 32.00
N LYS A 533 33.58 -22.07 31.63
CA LYS A 533 33.33 -23.09 30.59
C LYS A 533 32.15 -24.02 30.96
N GLY A 534 31.92 -24.27 32.24
CA GLY A 534 30.77 -25.06 32.73
C GLY A 534 29.41 -24.35 32.53
N LEU A 535 29.42 -23.03 32.38
CA LEU A 535 28.22 -22.24 32.16
C LEU A 535 27.61 -22.45 30.74
N PHE A 536 28.44 -22.82 29.76
CA PHE A 536 28.08 -22.88 28.35
C PHE A 536 28.07 -24.32 27.80
N GLY A 537 28.45 -25.33 28.58
CA GLY A 537 28.71 -26.69 28.14
C GLY A 537 27.49 -27.49 27.63
N GLN A 538 26.27 -26.94 27.71
CA GLN A 538 25.04 -27.58 27.22
C GLN A 538 24.42 -26.83 26.02
N VAL A 539 25.07 -25.79 25.54
CA VAL A 539 24.54 -24.97 24.43
C VAL A 539 25.11 -25.47 23.13
N ALA A 540 24.28 -25.85 22.20
CA ALA A 540 24.71 -26.21 20.85
C ALA A 540 25.35 -24.99 20.14
N GLY A 541 26.66 -25.09 19.82
CA GLY A 541 27.38 -24.08 19.07
C GLY A 541 28.00 -22.96 19.93
N HIS A 542 29.03 -23.30 20.72
CA HIS A 542 29.86 -22.33 21.41
C HIS A 542 31.25 -22.26 20.76
N PHE A 543 31.64 -21.05 20.30
CA PHE A 543 32.87 -20.81 19.54
C PHE A 543 33.70 -19.73 20.21
N TYR A 544 35.03 -19.90 20.24
CA TYR A 544 35.97 -18.96 20.84
C TYR A 544 36.87 -18.34 19.78
N PHE A 545 36.99 -17.02 19.80
CA PHE A 545 37.88 -16.25 18.92
C PHE A 545 38.66 -15.23 19.74
N GLU A 546 39.95 -15.10 19.48
CA GLU A 546 40.83 -14.15 20.12
C GLU A 546 41.31 -13.12 19.10
N PHE A 547 41.02 -11.84 19.32
CA PHE A 547 41.40 -10.72 18.49
C PHE A 547 42.56 -9.96 19.14
N SER A 548 43.80 -10.28 18.78
CA SER A 548 44.98 -9.67 19.35
C SER A 548 45.33 -8.29 18.78
N ARG A 549 44.90 -7.98 17.53
CA ARG A 549 45.12 -6.70 16.85
C ARG A 549 43.88 -6.24 16.08
N SER A 550 43.76 -4.92 15.89
CA SER A 550 42.65 -4.30 15.14
C SER A 550 42.60 -4.65 13.64
N SER A 551 43.65 -5.30 13.10
CA SER A 551 43.82 -5.67 11.68
C SER A 551 43.66 -7.19 11.42
N ASP A 552 43.17 -7.98 12.38
CA ASP A 552 43.09 -9.44 12.27
C ASP A 552 41.90 -9.88 11.40
N THR A 553 42.06 -9.78 10.08
CA THR A 553 41.04 -10.19 9.08
C THR A 553 40.89 -11.72 9.00
N GLY A 554 41.87 -12.52 9.41
CA GLY A 554 41.86 -13.97 9.36
C GLY A 554 40.79 -14.58 10.27
N TYR A 555 40.70 -14.13 11.51
CA TYR A 555 39.71 -14.62 12.49
C TYR A 555 38.29 -14.14 12.19
N LEU A 556 38.14 -12.95 11.58
CA LEU A 556 36.83 -12.51 11.07
C LEU A 556 36.30 -13.46 9.98
N SER A 557 37.17 -13.88 9.06
CA SER A 557 36.81 -14.83 8.00
C SER A 557 36.44 -16.21 8.56
N GLU A 558 37.14 -16.69 9.58
CA GLU A 558 36.86 -17.96 10.25
C GLU A 558 35.56 -17.90 11.05
N ALA A 559 35.29 -16.81 11.78
CA ALA A 559 34.04 -16.59 12.48
C ALA A 559 32.85 -16.52 11.54
N LEU A 560 33.00 -15.84 10.38
CA LEU A 560 31.98 -15.78 9.34
C LEU A 560 31.72 -17.16 8.71
N ALA A 561 32.76 -17.92 8.39
CA ALA A 561 32.63 -19.28 7.87
C ALA A 561 31.93 -20.22 8.87
N THR A 562 32.22 -20.06 10.17
CA THR A 562 31.56 -20.81 11.25
C THR A 562 30.08 -20.43 11.36
N ALA A 563 29.74 -19.15 11.25
CA ALA A 563 28.37 -18.69 11.28
C ALA A 563 27.56 -19.24 10.07
N GLU A 564 28.15 -19.28 8.88
CA GLU A 564 27.49 -19.85 7.70
C GLU A 564 27.17 -21.37 7.86
N LYS A 565 27.99 -22.13 8.58
CA LYS A 565 27.69 -23.52 8.91
C LYS A 565 26.42 -23.66 9.79
N LEU A 566 26.05 -22.66 10.55
CA LEU A 566 24.81 -22.65 11.34
C LEU A 566 23.54 -22.64 10.47
N ARG A 567 23.64 -22.17 9.23
CA ARG A 567 22.53 -22.17 8.26
C ARG A 567 22.33 -23.53 7.59
N THR A 568 23.41 -24.22 7.26
CA THR A 568 23.37 -25.42 6.41
C THR A 568 23.08 -26.71 7.18
N GLY A 569 22.88 -26.63 8.52
CA GLY A 569 22.65 -27.82 9.36
C GLY A 569 23.87 -28.73 9.52
N GLY A 570 25.04 -28.28 9.09
CA GLY A 570 26.31 -28.99 9.25
C GLY A 570 26.58 -29.32 10.72
N ASP A 571 27.32 -30.42 10.96
CA ASP A 571 27.70 -30.86 12.28
C ASP A 571 28.62 -29.81 12.93
N THR A 572 28.09 -29.12 13.93
CA THR A 572 28.78 -28.06 14.67
C THR A 572 29.57 -28.58 15.87
N THR A 573 29.76 -29.93 15.97
CA THR A 573 30.47 -30.58 17.07
C THR A 573 31.98 -30.60 16.88
N GLU A 574 32.53 -29.93 15.85
CA GLU A 574 34.00 -29.83 15.73
C GLU A 574 34.60 -28.98 16.84
N LYS A 575 35.40 -29.67 17.64
CA LYS A 575 36.06 -29.27 18.85
C LYS A 575 36.93 -28.02 18.72
N VAL A 576 36.80 -27.18 19.73
CA VAL A 576 37.81 -26.23 20.20
C VAL A 576 39.22 -26.82 20.01
N ARG A 577 40.08 -26.19 19.24
CA ARG A 577 41.52 -26.35 19.36
C ARG A 577 41.97 -25.58 20.59
N ASP A 578 42.65 -26.31 21.51
CA ASP A 578 43.37 -25.77 22.67
C ASP A 578 44.38 -24.69 22.29
#